data_7cebe39ba79561099c4642d6f7f74de5
#
_entry.id   7cebe39ba79561099c4642d6f7f74de5
#
_cell.length_a   1.000
_cell.length_b   1.000
_cell.length_c   1.000
_cell.angle_alpha   90.00
_cell.angle_beta   90.00
_cell.angle_gamma   90.00
#
_symmetry.space_group_name_H-M   'P 1'
#
loop_
_entity.id
_entity.type
_entity.pdbx_description
1 polymer ?
#
loop_
_entity_poly.entity_id
_entity_poly.type
_entity_poly.pdbx_seq_one_letter_code
_entity_poly.pdbx_strand_id
1 'polypeptide(L)'
;MMPSRFIVVDNDPVNNLLCDLAIRDEVSDAKFLAFTDPLKAFDHISAAGEGNNSMNILLLDINMPIWSGWDFVEHFDKLDEEIKSRFRIYMLSSSIDNNDKQRAMESKNVVDYIEKPLTKEKVFSLL
;
A
#
# COMPACT_ATOMS: atom_id res chain seq x y z
N MET A 1 -2.15 15.70 8.24
CA MET A 1 -3.50 15.20 7.89
C MET A 1 -3.57 13.69 8.10
N MET A 2 -4.61 13.24 8.77
CA MET A 2 -4.80 11.80 8.98
C MET A 2 -5.19 11.12 7.68
N PRO A 3 -4.63 9.94 7.37
CA PRO A 3 -5.07 9.17 6.21
C PRO A 3 -6.54 8.81 6.34
N SER A 4 -7.30 8.96 5.26
CA SER A 4 -8.72 8.66 5.26
C SER A 4 -9.03 7.26 4.72
N ARG A 5 -8.10 6.66 4.02
CA ARG A 5 -8.32 5.35 3.40
C ARG A 5 -7.04 4.52 3.41
N PHE A 6 -7.23 3.22 3.64
CA PHE A 6 -6.15 2.25 3.54
C PHE A 6 -6.49 1.27 2.42
N ILE A 7 -5.54 1.04 1.55
CA ILE A 7 -5.68 0.09 0.44
C ILE A 7 -4.58 -0.94 0.57
N VAL A 8 -4.96 -2.21 0.60
CA VAL A 8 -4.00 -3.32 0.70
C VAL A 8 -4.06 -4.13 -0.59
N VAL A 9 -2.90 -4.38 -1.17
CA VAL A 9 -2.77 -5.20 -2.38
C VAL A 9 -1.88 -6.39 -2.03
N ASP A 10 -2.49 -7.56 -1.94
CA ASP A 10 -1.81 -8.80 -1.57
C ASP A 10 -2.62 -9.96 -2.11
N ASN A 11 -1.97 -10.88 -2.82
CA ASN A 11 -2.66 -12.02 -3.41
C ASN A 11 -3.16 -13.03 -2.36
N ASP A 12 -2.77 -12.86 -1.10
CA ASP A 12 -3.25 -13.70 0.00
C ASP A 12 -4.42 -13.03 0.72
N PRO A 13 -5.66 -13.55 0.55
CA PRO A 13 -6.82 -12.94 1.21
C PRO A 13 -6.77 -13.01 2.73
N VAL A 14 -6.05 -13.99 3.29
CA VAL A 14 -5.88 -14.08 4.75
C VAL A 14 -5.07 -12.90 5.26
N ASN A 15 -3.98 -12.55 4.57
CA ASN A 15 -3.21 -11.38 4.96
C ASN A 15 -4.02 -10.10 4.83
N ASN A 16 -4.85 -9.99 3.81
CA ASN A 16 -5.74 -8.84 3.65
C ASN A 16 -6.69 -8.70 4.84
N LEU A 17 -7.22 -9.81 5.32
CA LEU A 17 -8.09 -9.80 6.50
C LEU A 17 -7.32 -9.39 7.76
N LEU A 18 -6.10 -9.89 7.94
CA LEU A 18 -5.28 -9.51 9.09
C LEU A 18 -4.94 -8.03 9.07
N CYS A 19 -4.67 -7.48 7.89
CA CYS A 19 -4.43 -6.03 7.74
C CYS A 19 -5.68 -5.23 8.11
N ASP A 20 -6.86 -5.66 7.65
CA ASP A 20 -8.11 -5.00 7.98
C ASP A 20 -8.32 -4.93 9.50
N LEU A 21 -8.11 -6.06 10.17
CA LEU A 21 -8.27 -6.12 11.62
C LEU A 21 -7.30 -5.19 12.34
N ALA A 22 -6.03 -5.18 11.93
CA ALA A 22 -5.01 -4.32 12.54
C ALA A 22 -5.33 -2.84 12.33
N ILE A 23 -5.79 -2.47 11.14
CA ILE A 23 -6.12 -1.09 10.80
C ILE A 23 -7.34 -0.63 11.60
N ARG A 24 -8.39 -1.42 11.65
CA ARG A 24 -9.60 -1.06 12.39
C ARG A 24 -9.38 -0.98 13.89
N ASP A 25 -8.46 -1.78 14.40
CA ASP A 25 -8.13 -1.77 15.83
C ASP A 25 -7.46 -0.45 16.22
N GLU A 26 -6.72 0.17 15.32
CA GLU A 26 -6.06 1.46 15.58
C GLU A 26 -6.90 2.66 15.11
N VAL A 27 -7.58 2.53 13.98
CA VAL A 27 -8.38 3.61 13.39
C VAL A 27 -9.79 3.08 13.11
N SER A 28 -10.68 3.17 14.08
CA SER A 28 -11.98 2.51 14.04
C SER A 28 -12.89 2.96 12.90
N ASP A 29 -12.73 4.18 12.41
CA ASP A 29 -13.52 4.73 11.32
C ASP A 29 -12.79 4.76 9.99
N ALA A 30 -11.66 4.06 9.87
CA ALA A 30 -10.90 4.00 8.64
C ALA A 30 -11.68 3.31 7.53
N LYS A 31 -11.53 3.83 6.32
CA LYS A 31 -12.03 3.16 5.13
C LYS A 31 -10.96 2.19 4.65
N PHE A 32 -11.37 0.99 4.33
CA PHE A 32 -10.45 -0.08 3.95
C PHE A 32 -10.89 -0.73 2.64
N LEU A 33 -9.94 -0.89 1.73
CA LEU A 33 -10.13 -1.65 0.49
C LEU A 33 -9.01 -2.67 0.37
N ALA A 34 -9.34 -3.86 -0.10
CA ALA A 34 -8.37 -4.91 -0.32
C ALA A 34 -8.49 -5.47 -1.74
N PHE A 35 -7.35 -5.72 -2.35
CA PHE A 35 -7.26 -6.32 -3.67
C PHE A 35 -6.34 -7.53 -3.62
N THR A 36 -6.74 -8.60 -4.29
CA THR A 36 -5.88 -9.77 -4.47
C THR A 36 -5.22 -9.77 -5.86
N ASP A 37 -5.71 -8.91 -6.76
CA ASP A 37 -5.18 -8.78 -8.12
C ASP A 37 -4.54 -7.40 -8.27
N PRO A 38 -3.22 -7.34 -8.48
CA PRO A 38 -2.53 -6.05 -8.60
C PRO A 38 -3.00 -5.20 -9.78
N LEU A 39 -3.45 -5.83 -10.87
CA LEU A 39 -3.94 -5.10 -12.03
C LEU A 39 -5.24 -4.37 -11.72
N LYS A 40 -6.15 -5.02 -10.99
CA LYS A 40 -7.40 -4.39 -10.56
C LYS A 40 -7.15 -3.26 -9.58
N ALA A 41 -6.18 -3.45 -8.68
CA ALA A 41 -5.79 -2.40 -7.75
C ALA A 41 -5.24 -1.20 -8.51
N PHE A 42 -4.40 -1.44 -9.49
CA PHE A 42 -3.81 -0.36 -10.28
C PHE A 42 -4.88 0.41 -11.05
N ASP A 43 -5.84 -0.29 -11.66
CA ASP A 43 -6.96 0.36 -12.35
C ASP A 43 -7.76 1.25 -11.41
N HIS A 44 -8.01 0.77 -10.21
CA HIS A 44 -8.73 1.56 -9.20
C HIS A 44 -7.97 2.82 -8.82
N ILE A 45 -6.68 2.71 -8.59
CA ILE A 45 -5.82 3.82 -8.19
C ILE A 45 -5.71 4.85 -9.30
N SER A 46 -5.49 4.40 -10.53
CA SER A 46 -5.32 5.31 -11.67
C SER A 46 -6.62 6.04 -12.03
N ALA A 47 -7.77 5.46 -11.72
CA ALA A 47 -9.07 6.09 -11.96
C ALA A 47 -9.49 7.05 -10.83
N ALA A 48 -8.80 7.03 -9.70
CA ALA A 48 -9.19 7.79 -8.50
C ALA A 48 -8.76 9.25 -8.56
N GLY A 49 -8.37 9.75 -9.74
CA GLY A 49 -7.67 11.01 -9.86
C GLY A 49 -8.47 12.27 -9.63
N GLU A 50 -9.80 12.26 -9.63
CA GLU A 50 -10.55 13.50 -9.60
C GLU A 50 -11.28 13.75 -8.30
N GLY A 51 -11.14 14.96 -7.76
CA GLY A 51 -12.01 15.48 -6.72
C GLY A 51 -11.76 14.97 -5.32
N ASN A 52 -10.79 14.11 -5.11
CA ASN A 52 -10.54 13.53 -3.80
C ASN A 52 -9.23 14.05 -3.24
N ASN A 53 -9.30 14.90 -2.23
CA ASN A 53 -8.10 15.43 -1.56
C ASN A 53 -7.65 14.58 -0.37
N SER A 54 -8.23 13.40 -0.21
CA SER A 54 -7.90 12.52 0.89
C SER A 54 -6.55 11.84 0.68
N MET A 55 -5.80 11.70 1.76
CA MET A 55 -4.57 10.92 1.74
C MET A 55 -4.90 9.43 1.89
N ASN A 56 -4.30 8.62 1.03
CA ASN A 56 -4.47 7.18 1.06
C ASN A 56 -3.15 6.51 1.40
N ILE A 57 -3.20 5.49 2.26
CA ILE A 57 -2.05 4.64 2.50
C ILE A 57 -2.23 3.37 1.67
N LEU A 58 -1.24 3.09 0.84
CA LEU A 58 -1.22 1.89 0.00
C LEU A 58 -0.20 0.91 0.57
N LEU A 59 -0.69 -0.23 1.02
CA LEU A 59 0.13 -1.31 1.55
C LEU A 59 0.23 -2.37 0.46
N LEU A 60 1.43 -2.56 -0.05
CA LEU A 60 1.66 -3.30 -1.29
C LEU A 60 2.60 -4.47 -1.04
N ASP A 61 2.09 -5.69 -1.23
CA ASP A 61 2.91 -6.89 -1.11
C ASP A 61 3.98 -6.92 -2.19
N ILE A 62 5.18 -7.29 -1.82
CA ILE A 62 6.30 -7.39 -2.76
C ILE A 62 6.13 -8.61 -3.67
N ASN A 63 5.73 -9.75 -3.10
CA ASN A 63 5.68 -11.02 -3.82
C ASN A 63 4.27 -11.38 -4.25
N MET A 64 3.93 -11.04 -5.48
CA MET A 64 2.63 -11.36 -6.09
C MET A 64 2.85 -11.97 -7.47
N PRO A 65 1.94 -12.85 -7.93
CA PRO A 65 2.00 -13.34 -9.31
C PRO A 65 1.65 -12.22 -10.30
N ILE A 66 2.07 -12.35 -11.55
CA ILE A 66 1.84 -11.43 -12.67
C ILE A 66 2.66 -10.15 -12.49
N TRP A 67 2.32 -9.30 -11.51
CA TRP A 67 3.11 -8.14 -11.12
C TRP A 67 3.59 -8.31 -9.69
N SER A 68 4.88 -8.15 -9.47
CA SER A 68 5.42 -7.98 -8.11
C SER A 68 5.04 -6.59 -7.59
N GLY A 69 5.28 -6.36 -6.30
CA GLY A 69 5.10 -5.01 -5.75
C GLY A 69 5.98 -3.99 -6.46
N TRP A 70 7.20 -4.37 -6.84
CA TRP A 70 8.11 -3.47 -7.56
C TRP A 70 7.63 -3.17 -8.97
N ASP A 71 7.02 -4.14 -9.67
CA ASP A 71 6.39 -3.88 -10.97
C ASP A 71 5.27 -2.87 -10.84
N PHE A 72 4.46 -3.01 -9.78
CA PHE A 72 3.38 -2.08 -9.50
C PHE A 72 3.92 -0.66 -9.32
N VAL A 73 5.00 -0.51 -8.53
CA VAL A 73 5.61 0.79 -8.28
C VAL A 73 6.14 1.41 -9.57
N GLU A 74 6.74 0.62 -10.46
CA GLU A 74 7.21 1.13 -11.76
C GLU A 74 6.07 1.73 -12.58
N HIS A 75 4.93 1.07 -12.61
CA HIS A 75 3.76 1.59 -13.32
C HIS A 75 3.16 2.80 -12.59
N PHE A 76 3.15 2.77 -11.27
CA PHE A 76 2.68 3.89 -10.46
C PHE A 76 3.53 5.15 -10.71
N ASP A 77 4.85 4.99 -10.85
CA ASP A 77 5.77 6.10 -11.08
C ASP A 77 5.42 6.88 -12.36
N LYS A 78 4.74 6.25 -13.31
CA LYS A 78 4.36 6.86 -14.58
C LYS A 78 3.03 7.61 -14.53
N LEU A 79 2.31 7.54 -13.41
CA LEU A 79 1.05 8.27 -13.26
C LEU A 79 1.29 9.76 -13.06
N ASP A 80 0.26 10.56 -13.29
CA ASP A 80 0.33 12.00 -13.07
C ASP A 80 0.65 12.33 -11.62
N GLU A 81 1.42 13.39 -11.42
CA GLU A 81 1.80 13.84 -10.07
C GLU A 81 0.58 14.11 -9.19
N GLU A 82 -0.51 14.60 -9.78
CA GLU A 82 -1.73 14.85 -9.03
C GLU A 82 -2.30 13.56 -8.41
N ILE A 83 -2.25 12.45 -9.16
CA ILE A 83 -2.70 11.16 -8.64
C ILE A 83 -1.71 10.65 -7.59
N LYS A 84 -0.42 10.67 -7.93
CA LYS A 84 0.62 10.12 -7.04
C LYS A 84 0.66 10.84 -5.69
N SER A 85 0.41 12.13 -5.67
CA SER A 85 0.45 12.92 -4.44
C SER A 85 -0.60 12.50 -3.40
N ARG A 86 -1.59 11.71 -3.80
CA ARG A 86 -2.66 11.25 -2.91
C ARG A 86 -2.37 9.93 -2.23
N PHE A 87 -1.22 9.32 -2.52
CA PHE A 87 -0.87 8.00 -2.01
C PHE A 87 0.48 7.99 -1.33
N ARG A 88 0.55 7.30 -0.19
CA ARG A 88 1.81 6.93 0.44
C ARG A 88 1.93 5.44 0.33
N ILE A 89 3.00 4.97 -0.30
CA ILE A 89 3.20 3.54 -0.52
C ILE A 89 4.15 2.98 0.51
N TYR A 90 3.73 1.89 1.14
CA TYR A 90 4.57 1.09 2.02
C TYR A 90 4.62 -0.33 1.46
N MET A 91 5.81 -0.88 1.34
CA MET A 91 5.96 -2.26 0.86
C MET A 91 5.77 -3.23 2.01
N LEU A 92 5.02 -4.31 1.77
CA LEU A 92 4.80 -5.37 2.76
C LEU A 92 5.49 -6.64 2.30
N SER A 93 6.15 -7.34 3.22
CA SER A 93 6.68 -8.67 2.92
C SER A 93 6.91 -9.47 4.18
N SER A 94 6.75 -10.79 4.10
CA SER A 94 7.10 -11.69 5.18
C SER A 94 8.61 -11.93 5.25
N SER A 95 9.33 -11.58 4.17
CA SER A 95 10.78 -11.77 4.08
C SER A 95 11.37 -10.62 3.27
N ILE A 96 11.81 -9.58 3.97
CA ILE A 96 12.40 -8.40 3.35
C ILE A 96 13.91 -8.55 3.37
N ASP A 97 14.53 -8.69 2.19
CA ASP A 97 15.98 -8.81 2.07
C ASP A 97 16.63 -7.43 1.89
N ASN A 98 17.96 -7.41 1.84
CA ASN A 98 18.70 -6.15 1.71
C ASN A 98 18.43 -5.45 0.39
N ASN A 99 18.17 -6.20 -0.66
CA ASN A 99 17.84 -5.62 -1.97
C ASN A 99 16.48 -4.90 -1.91
N ASP A 100 15.51 -5.49 -1.24
CA ASP A 100 14.19 -4.85 -1.05
C ASP A 100 14.31 -3.57 -0.24
N LYS A 101 15.12 -3.60 0.81
CA LYS A 101 15.35 -2.41 1.65
C LYS A 101 15.97 -1.29 0.83
N GLN A 102 16.97 -1.62 0.02
CA GLN A 102 17.65 -0.64 -0.81
C GLN A 102 16.69 -0.05 -1.85
N ARG A 103 15.89 -0.89 -2.52
CA ARG A 103 14.91 -0.41 -3.50
C ARG A 103 13.88 0.52 -2.87
N ALA A 104 13.41 0.20 -1.66
CA ALA A 104 12.47 1.07 -0.95
C ALA A 104 13.08 2.43 -0.66
N MET A 105 14.35 2.47 -0.25
CA MET A 105 15.05 3.72 0.04
C MET A 105 15.30 4.56 -1.22
N GLU A 106 15.53 3.91 -2.35
CA GLU A 106 15.82 4.61 -3.61
C GLU A 106 14.55 5.09 -4.33
N SER A 107 13.41 4.48 -4.06
CA SER A 107 12.15 4.85 -4.72
C SER A 107 11.59 6.13 -4.12
N LYS A 108 11.33 7.12 -4.95
CA LYS A 108 10.77 8.39 -4.47
C LYS A 108 9.30 8.29 -4.06
N ASN A 109 8.59 7.25 -4.51
CA ASN A 109 7.18 7.08 -4.21
C ASN A 109 6.91 6.08 -3.09
N VAL A 110 7.92 5.33 -2.65
CA VAL A 110 7.81 4.38 -1.55
C VAL A 110 8.35 5.04 -0.29
N VAL A 111 7.51 5.13 0.74
CA VAL A 111 7.87 5.77 2.00
C VAL A 111 8.80 4.87 2.81
N ASP A 112 8.43 3.60 2.93
CA ASP A 112 9.17 2.65 3.74
C ASP A 112 8.68 1.23 3.45
N TYR A 113 9.22 0.26 4.16
CA TYR A 113 8.80 -1.14 4.09
C TYR A 113 8.33 -1.58 5.46
N ILE A 114 7.45 -2.59 5.46
CA ILE A 114 6.87 -3.15 6.69
C ILE A 114 6.97 -4.67 6.60
N GLU A 115 7.54 -5.29 7.62
CA GLU A 115 7.59 -6.75 7.71
C GLU A 115 6.25 -7.27 8.24
N LYS A 116 5.70 -8.27 7.57
CA LYS A 116 4.47 -8.93 8.01
C LYS A 116 4.70 -9.68 9.32
N PRO A 117 3.68 -9.77 10.16
CA PRO A 117 2.32 -9.27 9.98
C PRO A 117 2.19 -7.79 10.31
N LEU A 118 1.22 -7.13 9.67
CA LEU A 118 0.86 -5.77 10.06
C LEU A 118 0.20 -5.82 11.43
N THR A 119 0.67 -5.02 12.37
CA THR A 119 0.13 -4.96 13.73
C THR A 119 -0.46 -3.57 13.98
N LYS A 120 -1.27 -3.48 15.03
CA LYS A 120 -1.83 -2.20 15.49
C LYS A 120 -0.73 -1.16 15.68
N GLU A 121 0.39 -1.56 16.30
CA GLU A 121 1.51 -0.66 16.58
C GLU A 121 2.15 -0.17 15.28
N LYS A 122 2.29 -1.06 14.29
CA LYS A 122 2.82 -0.68 12.98
C LYS A 122 1.88 0.27 12.25
N VAL A 123 0.56 0.05 12.35
CA VAL A 123 -0.43 0.98 11.79
C VAL A 123 -0.27 2.36 12.42
N PHE A 124 -0.15 2.41 13.74
CA PHE A 124 0.04 3.68 14.45
C PHE A 124 1.24 4.44 13.90
N SER A 125 2.33 3.74 13.62
CA SER A 125 3.55 4.37 13.11
C SER A 125 3.39 4.97 11.71
N LEU A 126 2.35 4.60 10.97
CA LEU A 126 2.09 5.15 9.63
C LEU A 126 1.29 6.45 9.68
N LEU A 127 0.70 6.74 10.82
CA LEU A 127 -0.10 7.92 11.01
C LEU A 127 0.79 9.11 11.40
#